data_d9e8d1e94eb7e1c62efa8f96431d0a74
#
_entry.id   d9e8d1e94eb7e1c62efa8f96431d0a74
#
_cell.length_a   1.000
_cell.length_b   1.000
_cell.length_c   1.000
_cell.angle_alpha   90.00
_cell.angle_beta   90.00
_cell.angle_gamma   90.00
#
_symmetry.space_group_name_H-M   'P 1'
#
loop_
_entity.id
_entity.type
_entity.pdbx_description
1 polymer ?
#
loop_
_entity_poly.entity_id
_entity_poly.type
_entity_poly.pdbx_seq_one_letter_code
_entity_poly.pdbx_strand_id
1 'polypeptide(L)'
;MLNDFIKGSLKCERGLEIIPNIRKLLDVARKNQIPIFYCVDEHLPTDRYELDLWGPHAMKGTVGQQIIEELKPLKNDSIITKRAYSAFDRTNLDRALNSAYDGKGVDTIIITGVHTHICAKHTSYDAFTRGLKIVIAEDGVQAFSEEEHLSGLEYLRKIYGADIQKIDKIIDFLLVNTQ
;
A
#
# COMPACT_ATOMS: atom_id res chain seq x y z
N MET A 1 -0.28 -3.77 -5.43
CA MET A 1 0.48 -4.36 -6.57
C MET A 1 -0.38 -5.43 -7.23
N LEU A 2 -1.25 -5.00 -8.15
CA LEU A 2 -2.20 -5.86 -8.88
C LEU A 2 -1.73 -6.08 -10.32
N ASN A 3 -2.24 -7.13 -10.96
CA ASN A 3 -1.88 -7.40 -12.35
C ASN A 3 -2.20 -6.23 -13.27
N ASP A 4 -3.34 -5.55 -13.09
CA ASP A 4 -3.70 -4.40 -13.92
C ASP A 4 -2.75 -3.21 -13.76
N PHE A 5 -2.16 -3.03 -12.57
CA PHE A 5 -1.21 -1.95 -12.31
C PHE A 5 0.23 -2.28 -12.75
N ILE A 6 0.55 -3.53 -13.00
CA ILE A 6 1.91 -3.95 -13.36
C ILE A 6 2.00 -4.42 -14.81
N LYS A 7 0.99 -5.17 -15.30
CA LYS A 7 1.01 -5.83 -16.62
C LYS A 7 -0.25 -5.54 -17.45
N GLY A 8 -1.28 -4.94 -16.83
CA GLY A 8 -2.63 -4.84 -17.42
C GLY A 8 -3.05 -3.44 -17.84
N SER A 9 -4.34 -3.12 -17.66
CA SER A 9 -5.02 -1.99 -18.27
C SER A 9 -4.59 -0.62 -17.73
N LEU A 10 -4.07 -0.55 -16.50
CA LEU A 10 -3.58 0.69 -15.87
C LEU A 10 -2.10 0.55 -15.46
N LYS A 11 -1.29 0.14 -16.43
CA LYS A 11 0.10 -0.21 -16.20
C LYS A 11 0.96 0.95 -15.70
N CYS A 12 1.62 0.73 -14.57
CA CYS A 12 2.71 1.56 -14.04
C CYS A 12 4.04 0.83 -14.29
N GLU A 13 4.78 1.17 -15.34
CA GLU A 13 6.03 0.48 -15.70
C GLU A 13 7.06 0.56 -14.58
N ARG A 14 7.17 1.71 -13.92
CA ARG A 14 8.06 1.93 -12.78
C ARG A 14 7.69 1.08 -11.56
N GLY A 15 6.45 0.57 -11.50
CA GLY A 15 6.02 -0.37 -10.46
C GLY A 15 6.79 -1.70 -10.45
N LEU A 16 7.42 -2.09 -11.57
CA LEU A 16 8.26 -3.27 -11.63
C LEU A 16 9.55 -3.12 -10.79
N GLU A 17 10.09 -1.91 -10.71
CA GLU A 17 11.36 -1.61 -10.04
C GLU A 17 11.28 -1.84 -8.52
N ILE A 18 10.10 -1.64 -7.93
CA ILE A 18 9.90 -1.73 -6.47
C ILE A 18 9.56 -3.14 -5.97
N ILE A 19 9.23 -4.08 -6.85
CA ILE A 19 8.82 -5.44 -6.47
C ILE A 19 9.86 -6.15 -5.60
N PRO A 20 11.16 -6.17 -5.96
CA PRO A 20 12.18 -6.85 -5.15
C PRO A 20 12.29 -6.26 -3.72
N ASN A 21 12.21 -4.95 -3.61
CA ASN A 21 12.30 -4.24 -2.34
C ASN A 21 11.09 -4.52 -1.44
N ILE A 22 9.87 -4.48 -2.01
CA ILE A 22 8.64 -4.84 -1.28
C ILE A 22 8.74 -6.29 -0.79
N ARG A 23 9.19 -7.22 -1.64
CA ARG A 23 9.37 -8.63 -1.26
C ARG A 23 10.31 -8.78 -0.08
N LYS A 24 11.46 -8.09 -0.11
CA LYS A 24 12.43 -8.08 0.99
C LYS A 24 11.79 -7.61 2.31
N LEU A 25 11.01 -6.53 2.26
CA LEU A 25 10.30 -6.02 3.44
C LEU A 25 9.24 -7.00 3.96
N LEU A 26 8.45 -7.60 3.06
CA LEU A 26 7.45 -8.61 3.42
C LEU A 26 8.08 -9.83 4.12
N ASP A 27 9.22 -10.32 3.62
CA ASP A 27 9.92 -11.46 4.21
C ASP A 27 10.41 -11.15 5.64
N VAL A 28 10.93 -9.93 5.86
CA VAL A 28 11.32 -9.47 7.20
C VAL A 28 10.10 -9.29 8.10
N ALA A 29 9.03 -8.68 7.62
CA ALA A 29 7.80 -8.49 8.40
C ALA A 29 7.21 -9.83 8.84
N ARG A 30 7.13 -10.81 7.95
CA ARG A 30 6.63 -12.17 8.26
C ARG A 30 7.50 -12.87 9.30
N LYS A 31 8.82 -12.81 9.14
CA LYS A 31 9.78 -13.41 10.08
C LYS A 31 9.63 -12.84 11.50
N ASN A 32 9.30 -11.55 11.61
CA ASN A 32 9.16 -10.84 12.87
C ASN A 32 7.69 -10.68 13.32
N GLN A 33 6.76 -11.42 12.70
CA GLN A 33 5.34 -11.44 13.05
C GLN A 33 4.67 -10.05 12.99
N ILE A 34 5.18 -9.16 12.14
CA ILE A 34 4.58 -7.86 11.90
C ILE A 34 3.35 -8.05 11.00
N PRO A 35 2.17 -7.56 11.39
CA PRO A 35 0.96 -7.72 10.60
C PRO A 35 1.07 -7.09 9.22
N ILE A 36 0.63 -7.82 8.20
CA ILE A 36 0.65 -7.38 6.80
C ILE A 36 -0.79 -7.27 6.30
N PHE A 37 -1.11 -6.13 5.68
CA PHE A 37 -2.40 -5.83 5.11
C PHE A 37 -2.26 -5.51 3.63
N TYR A 38 -2.76 -6.39 2.77
CA TYR A 38 -2.84 -6.15 1.33
C TYR A 38 -4.11 -5.37 1.02
N CYS A 39 -3.97 -4.10 0.71
CA CYS A 39 -5.07 -3.23 0.31
C CYS A 39 -5.27 -3.34 -1.20
N VAL A 40 -6.33 -4.01 -1.60
CA VAL A 40 -6.57 -4.50 -2.97
C VAL A 40 -7.77 -3.77 -3.58
N ASP A 41 -7.58 -3.12 -4.73
CA ASP A 41 -8.72 -2.59 -5.48
C ASP A 41 -9.60 -3.74 -6.00
N GLU A 42 -10.90 -3.59 -5.80
CA GLU A 42 -11.93 -4.53 -6.26
C GLU A 42 -13.13 -3.74 -6.76
N HIS A 43 -13.04 -3.22 -7.99
CA HIS A 43 -14.08 -2.38 -8.55
C HIS A 43 -15.29 -3.17 -9.05
N LEU A 44 -16.46 -2.55 -8.88
CA LEU A 44 -17.71 -3.01 -9.48
C LEU A 44 -18.08 -2.10 -10.66
N PRO A 45 -18.90 -2.58 -11.62
CA PRO A 45 -19.36 -1.73 -12.74
C PRO A 45 -20.10 -0.46 -12.32
N THR A 46 -20.52 -0.38 -11.06
CA THR A 46 -21.18 0.80 -10.47
C THR A 46 -20.23 1.87 -9.96
N ASP A 47 -18.92 1.63 -9.96
CA ASP A 47 -17.88 2.57 -9.46
C ASP A 47 -17.53 3.61 -10.54
N ARG A 48 -18.53 4.30 -11.04
CA ARG A 48 -18.43 5.19 -12.21
C ARG A 48 -17.38 6.28 -12.03
N TYR A 49 -17.22 6.83 -10.82
CA TYR A 49 -16.28 7.91 -10.52
C TYR A 49 -14.81 7.58 -10.82
N GLU A 50 -14.35 6.34 -10.58
CA GLU A 50 -13.00 5.92 -10.96
C GLU A 50 -12.95 5.31 -12.36
N LEU A 51 -13.94 4.48 -12.72
CA LEU A 51 -13.98 3.82 -14.02
C LEU A 51 -14.18 4.80 -15.19
N ASP A 52 -14.89 5.91 -14.98
CA ASP A 52 -15.05 6.96 -16.00
C ASP A 52 -13.76 7.78 -16.18
N LEU A 53 -12.90 7.86 -15.16
CA LEU A 53 -11.62 8.57 -15.21
C LEU A 53 -10.48 7.72 -15.77
N TRP A 54 -10.35 6.48 -15.31
CA TRP A 54 -9.20 5.61 -15.58
C TRP A 54 -9.51 4.47 -16.55
N GLY A 55 -10.75 4.28 -16.92
CA GLY A 55 -11.21 3.06 -17.62
C GLY A 55 -11.34 1.86 -16.68
N PRO A 56 -11.93 0.76 -17.16
CA PRO A 56 -12.07 -0.47 -16.38
C PRO A 56 -10.73 -1.06 -15.97
N HIS A 57 -10.50 -1.19 -14.66
CA HIS A 57 -9.31 -1.78 -14.06
C HIS A 57 -9.65 -2.43 -12.73
N ALA A 58 -8.86 -3.38 -12.29
CA ALA A 58 -9.02 -4.12 -11.03
C ALA A 58 -10.48 -4.56 -10.78
N MET A 59 -11.18 -4.96 -11.86
CA MET A 59 -12.59 -5.37 -11.79
C MET A 59 -12.73 -6.67 -11.01
N LYS A 60 -13.70 -6.72 -10.11
CA LYS A 60 -13.98 -7.89 -9.28
C LYS A 60 -14.04 -9.19 -10.08
N GLY A 61 -13.29 -10.20 -9.62
CA GLY A 61 -13.25 -11.54 -10.21
C GLY A 61 -12.41 -11.67 -11.48
N THR A 62 -11.70 -10.62 -11.91
CA THR A 62 -10.80 -10.68 -13.06
C THR A 62 -9.36 -11.02 -12.63
N VAL A 63 -8.55 -11.46 -13.59
CA VAL A 63 -7.11 -11.64 -13.37
C VAL A 63 -6.42 -10.31 -13.06
N GLY A 64 -6.93 -9.21 -13.63
CA GLY A 64 -6.41 -7.85 -13.40
C GLY A 64 -6.45 -7.42 -11.93
N GLN A 65 -7.49 -7.83 -11.21
CA GLN A 65 -7.70 -7.55 -9.80
C GLN A 65 -6.78 -8.37 -8.87
N GLN A 66 -6.20 -9.46 -9.35
CA GLN A 66 -5.36 -10.33 -8.52
C GLN A 66 -4.01 -9.67 -8.21
N ILE A 67 -3.51 -9.93 -7.01
CA ILE A 67 -2.16 -9.55 -6.61
C ILE A 67 -1.16 -10.30 -7.49
N ILE A 68 -0.09 -9.62 -7.92
CA ILE A 68 0.96 -10.24 -8.73
C ILE A 68 1.60 -11.43 -8.00
N GLU A 69 1.98 -12.46 -8.74
CA GLU A 69 2.53 -13.70 -8.15
C GLU A 69 3.80 -13.45 -7.33
N GLU A 70 4.61 -12.47 -7.74
CA GLU A 70 5.87 -12.10 -7.07
C GLU A 70 5.65 -11.62 -5.62
N LEU A 71 4.46 -11.10 -5.31
CA LEU A 71 4.09 -10.57 -3.98
C LEU A 71 2.87 -11.29 -3.38
N LYS A 72 2.63 -12.52 -3.77
CA LYS A 72 1.48 -13.31 -3.33
C LYS A 72 1.34 -13.35 -1.81
N PRO A 73 0.13 -13.09 -1.27
CA PRO A 73 -0.15 -13.20 0.15
C PRO A 73 0.07 -14.62 0.68
N LEU A 74 0.56 -14.73 1.91
CA LEU A 74 0.64 -15.97 2.65
C LEU A 74 -0.56 -16.10 3.61
N LYS A 75 -0.72 -17.28 4.22
CA LYS A 75 -1.88 -17.65 5.05
C LYS A 75 -2.20 -16.64 6.17
N ASN A 76 -1.17 -16.02 6.75
CA ASN A 76 -1.32 -15.10 7.88
C ASN A 76 -1.44 -13.62 7.45
N ASP A 77 -1.30 -13.32 6.15
CA ASP A 77 -1.47 -11.98 5.64
C ASP A 77 -2.96 -11.66 5.50
N SER A 78 -3.33 -10.43 5.80
CA SER A 78 -4.72 -9.96 5.69
C SER A 78 -4.97 -9.30 4.34
N ILE A 79 -6.14 -9.52 3.75
CA ILE A 79 -6.57 -8.85 2.52
C ILE A 79 -7.72 -7.90 2.87
N ILE A 80 -7.55 -6.65 2.51
CA ILE A 80 -8.53 -5.56 2.66
C ILE A 80 -8.95 -5.13 1.25
N THR A 81 -10.14 -5.45 0.84
CA THR A 81 -10.68 -4.98 -0.45
C THR A 81 -11.19 -3.55 -0.32
N LYS A 82 -10.85 -2.72 -1.29
CA LYS A 82 -11.25 -1.31 -1.35
C LYS A 82 -11.82 -0.96 -2.73
N ARG A 83 -12.59 0.12 -2.81
CA ARG A 83 -13.24 0.61 -4.04
C ARG A 83 -13.00 2.11 -4.26
N ALA A 84 -12.01 2.66 -3.56
CA ALA A 84 -11.56 4.04 -3.66
C ALA A 84 -10.05 4.09 -3.42
N TYR A 85 -9.43 5.26 -3.61
CA TYR A 85 -7.98 5.40 -3.47
C TYR A 85 -7.48 5.05 -2.08
N SER A 86 -8.18 5.54 -1.04
CA SER A 86 -7.78 5.25 0.34
C SER A 86 -8.16 3.83 0.75
N ALA A 87 -7.22 3.16 1.42
CA ALA A 87 -7.45 1.86 2.01
C ALA A 87 -8.43 1.88 3.21
N PHE A 88 -8.71 3.06 3.76
CA PHE A 88 -9.65 3.22 4.86
C PHE A 88 -11.09 3.47 4.39
N ASP A 89 -11.30 3.94 3.14
CA ASP A 89 -12.62 4.35 2.67
C ASP A 89 -13.55 3.15 2.51
N ARG A 90 -14.56 3.08 3.39
CA ARG A 90 -15.60 2.03 3.42
C ARG A 90 -15.03 0.60 3.46
N THR A 91 -13.92 0.41 4.17
CA THR A 91 -13.27 -0.89 4.39
C THR A 91 -13.30 -1.28 5.86
N ASN A 92 -12.77 -2.45 6.17
CA ASN A 92 -12.56 -2.91 7.54
C ASN A 92 -11.13 -2.68 8.05
N LEU A 93 -10.32 -1.84 7.38
CA LEU A 93 -8.91 -1.62 7.74
C LEU A 93 -8.75 -1.07 9.16
N ASP A 94 -9.56 -0.08 9.56
CA ASP A 94 -9.56 0.44 10.94
C ASP A 94 -9.70 -0.66 11.98
N ARG A 95 -10.68 -1.54 11.78
CA ARG A 95 -10.90 -2.66 12.69
C ARG A 95 -9.72 -3.63 12.68
N ALA A 96 -9.17 -3.92 11.51
CA ALA A 96 -8.06 -4.85 11.37
C ALA A 96 -6.79 -4.32 12.06
N LEU A 97 -6.47 -3.02 11.89
CA LEU A 97 -5.35 -2.36 12.57
C LEU A 97 -5.52 -2.35 14.09
N ASN A 98 -6.72 -2.04 14.59
CA ASN A 98 -7.02 -2.04 16.02
C ASN A 98 -7.00 -3.45 16.64
N SER A 99 -7.27 -4.49 15.85
CA SER A 99 -7.24 -5.89 16.31
C SER A 99 -5.84 -6.51 16.24
N ALA A 100 -4.87 -5.83 15.64
CA ALA A 100 -3.49 -6.32 15.55
C ALA A 100 -2.87 -6.46 16.95
N TYR A 101 -1.87 -7.35 17.06
CA TYR A 101 -1.16 -7.63 18.31
C TYR A 101 -2.09 -7.95 19.50
N ASP A 102 -3.04 -8.86 19.26
CA ASP A 102 -4.04 -9.30 20.26
C ASP A 102 -4.89 -8.14 20.81
N GLY A 103 -5.25 -7.22 19.94
CA GLY A 103 -6.10 -6.06 20.27
C GLY A 103 -5.38 -4.85 20.86
N LYS A 104 -4.06 -4.87 20.90
CA LYS A 104 -3.26 -3.69 21.29
C LYS A 104 -3.26 -2.60 20.21
N GLY A 105 -3.54 -3.01 18.96
CA GLY A 105 -3.53 -2.12 17.81
C GLY A 105 -2.12 -1.73 17.34
N VAL A 106 -2.07 -0.82 16.37
CA VAL A 106 -0.84 -0.25 15.83
C VAL A 106 -0.85 1.26 15.97
N ASP A 107 0.30 1.87 16.19
CA ASP A 107 0.48 3.33 16.18
C ASP A 107 1.19 3.84 14.93
N THR A 108 1.80 2.93 14.17
CA THR A 108 2.63 3.23 13.00
C THR A 108 2.27 2.30 11.85
N ILE A 109 2.17 2.86 10.66
CA ILE A 109 1.99 2.07 9.43
C ILE A 109 3.13 2.34 8.45
N ILE A 110 3.56 1.29 7.76
CA ILE A 110 4.53 1.36 6.65
C ILE A 110 3.76 1.15 5.35
N ILE A 111 3.83 2.12 4.45
CA ILE A 111 3.09 2.09 3.18
C ILE A 111 4.04 1.76 2.03
N THR A 112 3.62 0.80 1.20
CA THR A 112 4.29 0.38 -0.04
C THR A 112 3.30 0.23 -1.19
N GLY A 113 3.80 0.14 -2.42
CA GLY A 113 3.00 -0.12 -3.62
C GLY A 113 2.74 1.12 -4.46
N VAL A 114 1.79 1.02 -5.36
CA VAL A 114 1.45 2.07 -6.32
C VAL A 114 0.04 2.62 -6.07
N HIS A 115 -0.22 3.89 -6.33
CA HIS A 115 0.71 4.93 -6.78
C HIS A 115 1.01 5.89 -5.63
N THR A 116 2.24 6.42 -5.57
CA THR A 116 2.71 7.35 -4.52
C THR A 116 1.75 8.53 -4.33
N HIS A 117 1.35 9.17 -5.42
CA HIS A 117 0.53 10.39 -5.44
C HIS A 117 -0.98 10.11 -5.43
N ILE A 118 -1.42 8.84 -5.48
CA ILE A 118 -2.84 8.44 -5.48
C ILE A 118 -3.14 7.58 -4.24
N CYS A 119 -3.07 6.26 -4.35
CA CYS A 119 -3.51 5.36 -3.26
C CYS A 119 -2.68 5.53 -1.99
N ALA A 120 -1.34 5.62 -2.10
CA ALA A 120 -0.48 5.86 -0.95
C ALA A 120 -0.78 7.22 -0.29
N LYS A 121 -0.93 8.29 -1.09
CA LYS A 121 -1.26 9.63 -0.60
C LYS A 121 -2.60 9.68 0.14
N HIS A 122 -3.67 9.12 -0.45
CA HIS A 122 -5.00 9.17 0.16
C HIS A 122 -5.11 8.26 1.39
N THR A 123 -4.45 7.10 1.37
CA THR A 123 -4.33 6.25 2.55
C THR A 123 -3.56 6.96 3.67
N SER A 124 -2.51 7.70 3.33
CA SER A 124 -1.75 8.50 4.29
C SER A 124 -2.58 9.64 4.88
N TYR A 125 -3.45 10.29 4.10
CA TYR A 125 -4.38 11.29 4.63
C TYR A 125 -5.27 10.69 5.73
N ASP A 126 -5.90 9.56 5.43
CA ASP A 126 -6.79 8.91 6.38
C ASP A 126 -6.04 8.36 7.61
N ALA A 127 -4.81 7.89 7.44
CA ALA A 127 -3.93 7.50 8.55
C ALA A 127 -3.58 8.71 9.44
N PHE A 128 -3.23 9.85 8.83
CA PHE A 128 -2.95 11.10 9.53
C PHE A 128 -4.14 11.56 10.38
N THR A 129 -5.36 11.55 9.83
CA THR A 129 -6.57 11.94 10.56
C THR A 129 -6.92 11.01 11.73
N ARG A 130 -6.36 9.81 11.76
CA ARG A 130 -6.48 8.79 12.83
C ARG A 130 -5.34 8.85 13.85
N GLY A 131 -4.40 9.77 13.69
CA GLY A 131 -3.24 9.90 14.57
C GLY A 131 -2.18 8.81 14.41
N LEU A 132 -2.23 8.05 13.32
CA LEU A 132 -1.20 7.06 13.01
C LEU A 132 0.08 7.73 12.51
N LYS A 133 1.22 7.23 12.95
CA LYS A 133 2.52 7.58 12.36
C LYS A 133 2.64 6.91 11.00
N ILE A 134 3.17 7.64 10.03
CA ILE A 134 3.24 7.21 8.64
C ILE A 134 4.69 7.08 8.23
N VAL A 135 5.09 5.89 7.82
CA VAL A 135 6.38 5.62 7.18
C VAL A 135 6.11 5.26 5.73
N ILE A 136 6.75 5.95 4.81
CA ILE A 136 6.69 5.65 3.38
C ILE A 136 8.00 5.00 2.97
N ALA A 137 7.92 3.81 2.42
CA ALA A 137 9.07 3.15 1.84
C ALA A 137 9.41 3.81 0.48
N GLU A 138 10.37 4.73 0.47
CA GLU A 138 10.74 5.53 -0.72
C GLU A 138 10.97 4.66 -1.97
N ASP A 139 11.75 3.59 -1.81
CA ASP A 139 12.07 2.62 -2.86
C ASP A 139 11.13 1.40 -2.86
N GLY A 140 10.00 1.51 -2.18
CA GLY A 140 8.88 0.59 -2.13
C GLY A 140 7.56 1.19 -2.60
N VAL A 141 7.53 2.47 -3.00
CA VAL A 141 6.40 3.12 -3.67
C VAL A 141 6.82 3.67 -5.01
N GLN A 142 5.88 3.83 -5.95
CA GLN A 142 6.16 4.38 -7.29
C GLN A 142 4.93 5.04 -7.88
N ALA A 143 5.13 5.86 -8.93
CA ALA A 143 4.10 6.54 -9.69
C ALA A 143 4.27 6.29 -11.20
N PHE A 144 3.38 6.84 -12.02
CA PHE A 144 3.50 6.72 -13.48
C PHE A 144 4.75 7.43 -14.02
N SER A 145 5.15 8.54 -13.38
CA SER A 145 6.35 9.30 -13.70
C SER A 145 7.22 9.57 -12.47
N GLU A 146 8.49 9.93 -12.71
CA GLU A 146 9.42 10.39 -11.65
C GLU A 146 8.92 11.65 -10.96
N GLU A 147 8.42 12.60 -11.74
CA GLU A 147 7.89 13.87 -11.23
C GLU A 147 6.73 13.66 -10.28
N GLU A 148 5.76 12.81 -10.64
CA GLU A 148 4.63 12.46 -9.78
C GLU A 148 5.06 11.73 -8.51
N HIS A 149 6.06 10.84 -8.63
CA HIS A 149 6.61 10.14 -7.47
C HIS A 149 7.28 11.12 -6.50
N LEU A 150 8.21 11.96 -6.97
CA LEU A 150 8.94 12.90 -6.13
C LEU A 150 8.02 13.96 -5.52
N SER A 151 7.11 14.54 -6.30
CA SER A 151 6.11 15.49 -5.80
C SER A 151 5.17 14.86 -4.77
N GLY A 152 4.79 13.60 -4.98
CA GLY A 152 4.00 12.81 -4.05
C GLY A 152 4.72 12.62 -2.71
N LEU A 153 5.99 12.21 -2.73
CA LEU A 153 6.81 12.04 -1.52
C LEU A 153 6.99 13.36 -0.77
N GLU A 154 7.25 14.45 -1.49
CA GLU A 154 7.39 15.78 -0.88
C GLU A 154 6.09 16.22 -0.19
N TYR A 155 4.95 16.01 -0.84
CA TYR A 155 3.64 16.30 -0.27
C TYR A 155 3.39 15.51 1.01
N LEU A 156 3.63 14.20 0.99
CA LEU A 156 3.45 13.30 2.13
C LEU A 156 4.29 13.76 3.33
N ARG A 157 5.55 14.12 3.09
CA ARG A 157 6.46 14.63 4.12
C ARG A 157 5.98 15.95 4.71
N LYS A 158 5.66 16.95 3.84
CA LYS A 158 5.32 18.30 4.28
C LYS A 158 3.95 18.41 4.93
N ILE A 159 2.97 17.68 4.42
CA ILE A 159 1.57 17.87 4.81
C ILE A 159 1.14 16.88 5.89
N TYR A 160 1.59 15.63 5.82
CA TYR A 160 1.20 14.59 6.79
C TYR A 160 2.33 14.21 7.76
N GLY A 161 3.50 14.85 7.66
CA GLY A 161 4.64 14.52 8.51
C GLY A 161 5.16 13.10 8.32
N ALA A 162 4.94 12.52 7.13
CA ALA A 162 5.36 11.16 6.84
C ALA A 162 6.89 11.04 6.89
N ASP A 163 7.39 10.01 7.55
CA ASP A 163 8.79 9.63 7.53
C ASP A 163 9.09 8.86 6.23
N ILE A 164 9.93 9.44 5.37
CA ILE A 164 10.29 8.86 4.07
C ILE A 164 11.63 8.15 4.24
N GLN A 165 11.63 6.83 4.14
CA GLN A 165 12.80 5.99 4.38
C GLN A 165 12.95 4.92 3.29
N LYS A 166 14.20 4.55 2.97
CA LYS A 166 14.47 3.37 2.14
C LYS A 166 14.18 2.10 2.92
N ILE A 167 13.76 1.05 2.22
CA ILE A 167 13.38 -0.24 2.82
C ILE A 167 14.50 -0.82 3.69
N ASP A 168 15.77 -0.68 3.31
CA ASP A 168 16.87 -1.17 4.12
C ASP A 168 16.92 -0.49 5.51
N LYS A 169 16.67 0.82 5.58
CA LYS A 169 16.59 1.55 6.86
C LYS A 169 15.36 1.16 7.68
N ILE A 170 14.24 0.94 7.02
CA ILE A 170 13.03 0.43 7.68
C ILE A 170 13.31 -0.94 8.28
N ILE A 171 13.95 -1.83 7.55
CA ILE A 171 14.33 -3.17 8.02
C ILE A 171 15.27 -3.10 9.21
N ASP A 172 16.32 -2.28 9.15
CA ASP A 172 17.27 -2.10 10.27
C ASP A 172 16.52 -1.67 11.54
N PHE A 173 15.60 -0.70 11.42
CA PHE A 173 14.76 -0.24 12.53
C PHE A 173 13.86 -1.36 13.10
N LEU A 174 13.20 -2.13 12.24
CA LEU A 174 12.34 -3.22 12.65
C LEU A 174 13.12 -4.32 13.41
N LEU A 175 14.33 -4.67 12.94
CA LEU A 175 15.16 -5.71 13.58
C LEU A 175 15.69 -5.31 14.94
N VAL A 176 15.89 -4.01 15.18
CA VAL A 176 16.35 -3.52 16.50
C VAL A 176 15.23 -3.48 17.53
N ASN A 177 13.99 -3.19 17.09
CA ASN A 177 12.86 -2.97 18.01
C ASN A 177 11.96 -4.20 18.21
N THR A 178 12.25 -5.32 17.56
CA THR A 178 11.53 -6.60 17.73
C THR A 178 12.30 -7.62 18.60
N GLN A 179 13.41 -7.22 19.23
CA GLN A 179 14.11 -7.99 20.26
C GLN A 179 13.59 -7.58 21.64
#